data_3d5f1bc472f14a41a3d603cc0383ac48
#
_entry.id   3d5f1bc472f14a41a3d603cc0383ac48
#
_cell.length_a   1.000
_cell.length_b   1.000
_cell.length_c   1.000
_cell.angle_alpha   90.00
_cell.angle_beta   90.00
_cell.angle_gamma   90.00
#
_symmetry.space_group_name_H-M   'P 1'
#
loop_
_entity.id
_entity.type
_entity.pdbx_description
1 polymer ?
#
loop_
_entity_poly.entity_id
_entity_poly.type
_entity_poly.pdbx_seq_one_letter_code
_entity_poly.pdbx_strand_id
1 'polypeptide(L)'
;YLAYDGVVRVLGLVMSVELANRLVLAAAIVGTPYAMRALLRALGRDERLCVLTLPLTWNAHLILGFLNFISAIPLALVGLALAARLRQAFTPRLAVALALVSTLTFYTHVVPFAFLGLGAALMLVGDGARATRTRWLALVPAGLAALLWMRVSPAGQATVSATAVGDAAAGP
;
A
#
# COMPACT_ATOMS: atom_id res chain seq x y z
N TYR A 1 -10.52 -6.20 -4.12
CA TYR A 1 -9.76 -5.13 -4.82
C TYR A 1 -10.66 -3.92 -5.15
N LEU A 2 -11.43 -3.51 -4.13
CA LEU A 2 -12.51 -2.53 -4.28
C LEU A 2 -12.06 -1.18 -4.85
N ALA A 3 -10.87 -0.70 -4.48
CA ALA A 3 -10.42 0.62 -4.93
C ALA A 3 -10.06 0.62 -6.43
N TYR A 4 -9.36 -0.40 -6.90
CA TYR A 4 -9.05 -0.55 -8.32
C TYR A 4 -10.33 -0.65 -9.16
N ASP A 5 -11.22 -1.58 -8.80
CA ASP A 5 -12.47 -1.79 -9.50
C ASP A 5 -13.36 -0.54 -9.44
N GLY A 6 -13.38 0.18 -8.32
CA GLY A 6 -14.09 1.44 -8.16
C GLY A 6 -13.61 2.52 -9.12
N VAL A 7 -12.29 2.72 -9.23
CA VAL A 7 -11.71 3.69 -10.17
C VAL A 7 -12.02 3.32 -11.62
N VAL A 8 -11.85 2.05 -11.99
CA VAL A 8 -12.17 1.58 -13.35
C VAL A 8 -13.65 1.77 -13.68
N ARG A 9 -14.56 1.48 -12.74
CA ARG A 9 -16.00 1.71 -12.92
C ARG A 9 -16.34 3.18 -13.11
N VAL A 10 -15.77 4.07 -12.30
CA VAL A 10 -16.02 5.52 -12.40
C VAL A 10 -15.51 6.04 -13.76
N LEU A 11 -14.32 5.65 -14.18
CA LEU A 11 -13.81 6.01 -15.49
C LEU A 11 -14.65 5.39 -16.62
N GLY A 12 -15.18 4.20 -16.42
CA GLY A 12 -16.06 3.51 -17.36
C GLY A 12 -17.39 4.20 -17.63
N LEU A 13 -17.77 5.22 -16.83
CA LEU A 13 -18.93 6.07 -17.08
C LEU A 13 -18.72 7.03 -18.25
N VAL A 14 -17.48 7.37 -18.58
CA VAL A 14 -17.11 8.36 -19.62
C VAL A 14 -16.26 7.77 -20.74
N MET A 15 -15.77 6.53 -20.58
CA MET A 15 -14.93 5.84 -21.57
C MET A 15 -15.15 4.31 -21.53
N SER A 16 -14.57 3.57 -22.49
CA SER A 16 -14.63 2.10 -22.43
C SER A 16 -13.84 1.56 -21.22
N VAL A 17 -14.31 0.44 -20.65
CA VAL A 17 -13.64 -0.23 -19.52
C VAL A 17 -12.20 -0.60 -19.87
N GLU A 18 -11.97 -1.00 -21.12
CA GLU A 18 -10.62 -1.32 -21.60
C GLU A 18 -9.69 -0.11 -21.55
N LEU A 19 -10.16 1.06 -22.04
CA LEU A 19 -9.40 2.30 -21.96
C LEU A 19 -9.17 2.74 -20.53
N ALA A 20 -10.17 2.62 -19.66
CA ALA A 20 -10.04 2.91 -18.23
C ALA A 20 -8.94 2.05 -17.58
N ASN A 21 -8.92 0.75 -17.83
CA ASN A 21 -7.87 -0.16 -17.33
C ASN A 21 -6.48 0.25 -17.84
N ARG A 22 -6.35 0.54 -19.14
CA ARG A 22 -5.08 1.00 -19.73
C ARG A 22 -4.58 2.29 -19.08
N LEU A 23 -5.47 3.25 -18.83
CA LEU A 23 -5.11 4.53 -18.20
C LEU A 23 -4.67 4.35 -16.74
N VAL A 24 -5.39 3.53 -15.97
CA VAL A 24 -5.02 3.23 -14.57
C VAL A 24 -3.66 2.54 -14.53
N LEU A 25 -3.41 1.57 -15.42
CA LEU A 25 -2.13 0.90 -15.54
C LEU A 25 -1.01 1.85 -15.95
N ALA A 26 -1.23 2.67 -16.96
CA ALA A 26 -0.26 3.67 -17.41
C ALA A 26 0.09 4.65 -16.28
N ALA A 27 -0.92 5.13 -15.53
CA ALA A 27 -0.72 5.98 -14.37
C ALA A 27 0.10 5.28 -13.27
N ALA A 28 -0.10 3.99 -13.03
CA ALA A 28 0.68 3.22 -12.07
C ALA A 28 2.14 3.06 -12.51
N ILE A 29 2.37 2.70 -13.78
CA ILE A 29 3.70 2.53 -14.36
C ILE A 29 4.48 3.84 -14.29
N VAL A 30 3.88 4.94 -14.77
CA VAL A 30 4.50 6.27 -14.75
C VAL A 30 4.62 6.80 -13.31
N GLY A 31 3.63 6.55 -12.46
CA GLY A 31 3.61 7.00 -11.06
C GLY A 31 4.68 6.33 -10.18
N THR A 32 5.10 5.10 -10.51
CA THR A 32 6.07 4.35 -9.69
C THR A 32 7.42 5.07 -9.55
N PRO A 33 8.11 5.54 -10.59
CA PRO A 33 9.37 6.28 -10.43
C PRO A 33 9.18 7.60 -9.68
N TYR A 34 8.06 8.31 -9.84
CA TYR A 34 7.79 9.52 -9.07
C TYR A 34 7.54 9.23 -7.58
N ALA A 35 6.83 8.15 -7.27
CA ALA A 35 6.61 7.70 -5.90
C ALA A 35 7.92 7.26 -5.25
N MET A 36 8.78 6.52 -5.98
CA MET A 36 10.12 6.15 -5.52
C MET A 36 11.00 7.39 -5.29
N ARG A 37 10.97 8.36 -6.21
CA ARG A 37 11.67 9.64 -6.04
C ARG A 37 11.25 10.35 -4.75
N ALA A 38 9.94 10.39 -4.48
CA ALA A 38 9.42 11.00 -3.25
C ALA A 38 9.91 10.28 -1.99
N LEU A 39 10.00 8.95 -2.02
CA LEU A 39 10.54 8.12 -0.94
C LEU A 39 12.04 8.37 -0.74
N LEU A 40 12.83 8.33 -1.81
CA LEU A 40 14.28 8.59 -1.75
C LEU A 40 14.58 9.98 -1.17
N ARG A 41 13.83 11.01 -1.62
CA ARG A 41 13.93 12.37 -1.06
C ARG A 41 13.61 12.39 0.42
N ALA A 42 12.56 11.72 0.85
CA ALA A 42 12.16 11.65 2.25
C ALA A 42 13.21 10.93 3.12
N LEU A 43 13.97 10.01 2.54
CA LEU A 43 15.06 9.28 3.19
C LEU A 43 16.43 9.98 3.08
N GLY A 44 16.52 11.14 2.42
CA GLY A 44 17.78 11.84 2.16
C GLY A 44 18.72 11.07 1.24
N ARG A 45 18.18 10.28 0.30
CA ARG A 45 18.94 9.50 -0.67
C ARG A 45 18.90 10.16 -2.05
N ASP A 46 19.83 9.74 -2.93
CA ASP A 46 19.89 10.26 -4.31
C ASP A 46 18.61 9.94 -5.08
N GLU A 47 17.87 10.97 -5.44
CA GLU A 47 16.59 10.88 -6.15
C GLU A 47 16.72 10.25 -7.54
N ARG A 48 17.92 10.31 -8.16
CA ARG A 48 18.19 9.74 -9.49
C ARG A 48 18.01 8.21 -9.51
N LEU A 49 18.18 7.55 -8.36
CA LEU A 49 17.98 6.11 -8.24
C LEU A 49 16.54 5.67 -8.56
N CYS A 50 15.57 6.61 -8.57
CA CYS A 50 14.21 6.30 -8.98
C CYS A 50 14.11 5.72 -10.41
N VAL A 51 15.07 6.01 -11.29
CA VAL A 51 15.14 5.48 -12.66
C VAL A 51 15.24 3.95 -12.68
N LEU A 52 15.84 3.36 -11.64
CA LEU A 52 15.97 1.90 -11.52
C LEU A 52 14.61 1.20 -11.34
N THR A 53 13.55 1.92 -11.01
CA THR A 53 12.19 1.34 -10.96
C THR A 53 11.60 1.07 -12.33
N LEU A 54 12.07 1.73 -13.39
CA LEU A 54 11.55 1.55 -14.76
C LEU A 54 11.70 0.10 -15.26
N PRO A 55 12.91 -0.51 -15.24
CA PRO A 55 13.04 -1.92 -15.62
C PRO A 55 12.31 -2.85 -14.66
N LEU A 56 12.19 -2.51 -13.36
CA LEU A 56 11.51 -3.33 -12.37
C LEU A 56 9.98 -3.32 -12.53
N THR A 57 9.43 -2.34 -13.24
CA THR A 57 8.00 -2.29 -13.55
C THR A 57 7.58 -3.40 -14.53
N TRP A 58 8.51 -3.82 -15.41
CA TRP A 58 8.30 -4.93 -16.33
C TRP A 58 8.62 -6.26 -15.63
N ASN A 59 7.66 -6.76 -14.86
CA ASN A 59 7.80 -7.97 -14.07
C ASN A 59 6.70 -8.99 -14.39
N ALA A 60 6.84 -10.19 -13.84
CA ALA A 60 5.87 -11.28 -14.06
C ALA A 60 4.43 -10.89 -13.68
N HIS A 61 4.22 -10.07 -12.65
CA HIS A 61 2.87 -9.66 -12.22
C HIS A 61 2.19 -8.78 -13.27
N LEU A 62 2.95 -7.94 -13.98
CA LEU A 62 2.43 -7.14 -15.09
C LEU A 62 2.03 -8.06 -16.25
N ILE A 63 2.88 -9.02 -16.61
CA ILE A 63 2.64 -9.97 -17.73
C ILE A 63 1.44 -10.87 -17.41
N LEU A 64 1.30 -11.31 -16.16
CA LEU A 64 0.20 -12.15 -15.70
C LEU A 64 -1.11 -11.36 -15.46
N GLY A 65 -1.13 -10.05 -15.67
CA GLY A 65 -2.33 -9.22 -15.56
C GLY A 65 -2.76 -8.89 -14.13
N PHE A 66 -1.88 -8.93 -13.13
CA PHE A 66 -2.18 -8.50 -11.76
C PHE A 66 -2.21 -6.97 -11.65
N LEU A 67 -3.14 -6.33 -12.39
CA LEU A 67 -3.20 -4.87 -12.55
C LEU A 67 -3.41 -4.13 -11.23
N ASN A 68 -4.22 -4.67 -10.34
CA ASN A 68 -4.46 -4.14 -9.00
C ASN A 68 -3.20 -4.18 -8.11
N PHE A 69 -2.37 -5.25 -8.23
CA PHE A 69 -1.08 -5.33 -7.54
C PHE A 69 -0.14 -4.22 -8.04
N ILE A 70 0.02 -4.09 -9.36
CA ILE A 70 0.89 -3.06 -9.97
C ILE A 70 0.41 -1.66 -9.59
N SER A 71 -0.90 -1.42 -9.57
CA SER A 71 -1.49 -0.12 -9.20
C SER A 71 -1.29 0.23 -7.72
N ALA A 72 -1.13 -0.76 -6.85
CA ALA A 72 -0.87 -0.54 -5.43
C ALA A 72 0.60 -0.22 -5.11
N ILE A 73 1.56 -0.54 -5.99
CA ILE A 73 2.99 -0.28 -5.76
C ILE A 73 3.28 1.21 -5.56
N PRO A 74 2.89 2.14 -6.46
CA PRO A 74 3.16 3.56 -6.25
C PRO A 74 2.46 4.11 -5.00
N LEU A 75 1.27 3.60 -4.64
CA LEU A 75 0.60 3.98 -3.40
C LEU A 75 1.40 3.56 -2.17
N ALA A 76 1.93 2.33 -2.14
CA ALA A 76 2.77 1.85 -1.06
C ALA A 76 4.05 2.69 -0.91
N LEU A 77 4.71 3.04 -2.01
CA LEU A 77 5.90 3.90 -2.01
C LEU A 77 5.60 5.31 -1.49
N VAL A 78 4.47 5.91 -1.88
CA VAL A 78 4.01 7.21 -1.34
C VAL A 78 3.73 7.09 0.15
N GLY A 79 3.08 6.01 0.60
CA GLY A 79 2.84 5.75 2.02
C GLY A 79 4.15 5.67 2.83
N LEU A 80 5.16 4.96 2.32
CA LEU A 80 6.48 4.91 2.94
C LEU A 80 7.17 6.28 2.97
N ALA A 81 7.03 7.09 1.92
CA ALA A 81 7.54 8.46 1.89
C ALA A 81 6.86 9.34 2.96
N LEU A 82 5.55 9.19 3.14
CA LEU A 82 4.80 9.89 4.18
C LEU A 82 5.23 9.44 5.58
N ALA A 83 5.43 8.13 5.80
CA ALA A 83 5.94 7.59 7.06
C ALA A 83 7.33 8.14 7.40
N ALA A 84 8.24 8.19 6.43
CA ALA A 84 9.57 8.77 6.61
C ALA A 84 9.51 10.26 7.01
N ARG A 85 8.65 11.05 6.37
CA ARG A 85 8.43 12.46 6.73
C ARG A 85 7.77 12.61 8.10
N LEU A 86 6.78 11.78 8.41
CA LEU A 86 6.09 11.79 9.71
C LEU A 86 7.05 11.44 10.86
N ARG A 87 8.05 10.60 10.60
CA ARG A 87 9.13 10.33 11.56
C ARG A 87 9.97 11.58 11.84
N GLN A 88 10.33 12.34 10.80
CA GLN A 88 11.16 13.54 10.92
C GLN A 88 10.42 14.68 11.61
N ALA A 89 9.17 14.94 11.22
CA ALA A 89 8.33 15.97 11.79
C ALA A 89 6.87 15.49 11.85
N PHE A 90 6.36 15.32 13.07
CA PHE A 90 4.96 14.97 13.26
C PHE A 90 4.06 16.15 12.92
N THR A 91 3.18 15.96 11.94
CA THR A 91 2.07 16.85 11.67
C THR A 91 0.78 16.08 11.48
N PRO A 92 -0.37 16.58 11.97
CA PRO A 92 -1.65 15.90 11.77
C PRO A 92 -1.99 15.67 10.29
N ARG A 93 -1.59 16.60 9.42
CA ARG A 93 -1.80 16.48 7.96
C ARG A 93 -1.06 15.26 7.38
N LEU A 94 0.20 15.04 7.77
CA LEU A 94 0.96 13.88 7.35
C LEU A 94 0.38 12.58 7.90
N ALA A 95 -0.08 12.60 9.16
CA ALA A 95 -0.72 11.43 9.78
C ALA A 95 -2.02 11.04 9.05
N VAL A 96 -2.87 12.02 8.73
CA VAL A 96 -4.10 11.79 7.95
C VAL A 96 -3.76 11.32 6.54
N ALA A 97 -2.79 11.93 5.86
CA ALA A 97 -2.38 11.51 4.53
C ALA A 97 -1.86 10.07 4.53
N LEU A 98 -1.04 9.68 5.52
CA LEU A 98 -0.57 8.29 5.67
C LEU A 98 -1.74 7.33 5.92
N ALA A 99 -2.70 7.68 6.79
CA ALA A 99 -3.88 6.88 7.06
C ALA A 99 -4.70 6.65 5.78
N LEU A 100 -4.98 7.70 5.00
CA LEU A 100 -5.74 7.63 3.75
C LEU A 100 -5.01 6.77 2.71
N VAL A 101 -3.72 7.02 2.48
CA VAL A 101 -2.93 6.26 1.50
C VAL A 101 -2.81 4.80 1.90
N SER A 102 -2.59 4.49 3.19
CA SER A 102 -2.51 3.11 3.67
C SER A 102 -3.85 2.37 3.49
N THR A 103 -4.96 3.02 3.80
CA THR A 103 -6.31 2.47 3.60
C THR A 103 -6.60 2.24 2.12
N LEU A 104 -6.25 3.20 1.25
CA LEU A 104 -6.41 3.07 -0.20
C LEU A 104 -5.55 1.91 -0.74
N THR A 105 -4.30 1.80 -0.27
CA THR A 105 -3.40 0.70 -0.66
C THR A 105 -3.99 -0.65 -0.27
N PHE A 106 -4.58 -0.78 0.93
CA PHE A 106 -5.26 -2.00 1.39
C PHE A 106 -6.40 -2.39 0.44
N TYR A 107 -7.29 -1.44 0.11
CA TYR A 107 -8.42 -1.70 -0.80
C TYR A 107 -7.99 -1.91 -2.26
N THR A 108 -6.77 -1.51 -2.63
CA THR A 108 -6.20 -1.79 -3.95
C THR A 108 -5.57 -3.19 -3.98
N HIS A 109 -4.67 -3.52 -3.04
CA HIS A 109 -4.09 -4.87 -2.95
C HIS A 109 -3.41 -5.11 -1.60
N VAL A 110 -3.72 -6.28 -0.99
CA VAL A 110 -3.26 -6.64 0.36
C VAL A 110 -1.73 -6.80 0.48
N VAL A 111 -1.04 -7.31 -0.56
CA VAL A 111 0.41 -7.59 -0.48
C VAL A 111 1.23 -6.30 -0.44
N PRO A 112 1.09 -5.32 -1.37
CA PRO A 112 1.74 -4.01 -1.23
C PRO A 112 1.34 -3.28 0.07
N PHE A 113 0.10 -3.45 0.56
CA PHE A 113 -0.30 -2.93 1.86
C PHE A 113 0.47 -3.55 3.01
N ALA A 114 0.71 -4.87 3.01
CA ALA A 114 1.50 -5.54 4.04
C ALA A 114 2.94 -5.01 4.09
N PHE A 115 3.58 -4.83 2.92
CA PHE A 115 4.90 -4.20 2.83
C PHE A 115 4.91 -2.74 3.31
N LEU A 116 3.90 -1.96 2.93
CA LEU A 116 3.72 -0.59 3.44
C LEU A 116 3.56 -0.61 4.97
N GLY A 117 2.68 -1.46 5.50
CA GLY A 117 2.38 -1.55 6.92
C GLY A 117 3.62 -1.88 7.74
N LEU A 118 4.36 -2.94 7.34
CA LEU A 118 5.59 -3.34 8.00
C LEU A 118 6.67 -2.24 7.90
N GLY A 119 6.92 -1.73 6.68
CA GLY A 119 7.92 -0.69 6.47
C GLY A 119 7.60 0.60 7.23
N ALA A 120 6.35 1.06 7.20
CA ALA A 120 5.91 2.22 7.95
C ALA A 120 6.01 1.99 9.47
N ALA A 121 5.58 0.83 9.97
CA ALA A 121 5.68 0.51 11.39
C ALA A 121 7.13 0.57 11.89
N LEU A 122 8.07 0.00 11.14
CA LEU A 122 9.51 0.05 11.45
C LEU A 122 10.06 1.49 11.36
N MET A 123 9.70 2.25 10.31
CA MET A 123 10.15 3.63 10.14
C MET A 123 9.63 4.56 11.25
N LEU A 124 8.42 4.32 11.76
CA LEU A 124 7.78 5.17 12.77
C LEU A 124 8.25 4.90 14.20
N VAL A 125 9.09 3.90 14.42
CA VAL A 125 9.79 3.73 15.70
C VAL A 125 10.63 4.97 15.96
N GLY A 126 10.38 5.65 17.07
CA GLY A 126 11.03 6.93 17.43
C GLY A 126 11.79 6.83 18.76
N ASP A 127 12.33 7.96 19.18
CA ASP A 127 13.20 8.12 20.37
C ASP A 127 12.43 8.05 21.69
N GLY A 128 11.30 7.35 21.74
CA GLY A 128 10.51 7.10 22.95
C GLY A 128 9.15 6.49 22.64
N ALA A 129 8.63 5.75 23.62
CA ALA A 129 7.37 5.02 23.50
C ALA A 129 6.16 5.92 23.15
N ARG A 130 6.11 7.14 23.73
CA ARG A 130 5.02 8.11 23.47
C ARG A 130 5.05 8.60 22.02
N ALA A 131 6.22 8.99 21.50
CA ALA A 131 6.38 9.46 20.14
C ALA A 131 6.04 8.37 19.13
N THR A 132 6.54 7.15 19.35
CA THR A 132 6.22 5.97 18.53
C THR A 132 4.72 5.69 18.52
N ARG A 133 4.08 5.65 19.68
CA ARG A 133 2.64 5.37 19.82
C ARG A 133 1.79 6.41 19.08
N THR A 134 2.11 7.71 19.22
CA THR A 134 1.38 8.77 18.53
C THR A 134 1.49 8.67 17.01
N ARG A 135 2.67 8.32 16.50
CA ARG A 135 2.89 8.14 15.05
C ARG A 135 2.15 6.92 14.51
N TRP A 136 2.12 5.83 15.26
CA TRP A 136 1.43 4.59 14.86
C TRP A 136 -0.07 4.74 14.75
N LEU A 137 -0.68 5.74 15.43
CA LEU A 137 -2.10 6.05 15.26
C LEU A 137 -2.48 6.31 13.80
N ALA A 138 -1.53 6.78 12.98
CA ALA A 138 -1.76 6.98 11.56
C ALA A 138 -2.00 5.66 10.78
N LEU A 139 -1.58 4.51 11.30
CA LEU A 139 -1.79 3.20 10.68
C LEU A 139 -3.06 2.50 11.17
N VAL A 140 -3.67 2.99 12.27
CA VAL A 140 -4.84 2.36 12.90
C VAL A 140 -6.03 2.24 11.93
N PRO A 141 -6.42 3.26 11.15
CA PRO A 141 -7.58 3.12 10.25
C PRO A 141 -7.40 2.00 9.23
N ALA A 142 -6.21 1.88 8.63
CA ALA A 142 -5.91 0.83 7.66
C ALA A 142 -5.84 -0.56 8.33
N GLY A 143 -5.28 -0.63 9.54
CA GLY A 143 -5.26 -1.85 10.34
C GLY A 143 -6.66 -2.32 10.72
N LEU A 144 -7.54 -1.41 11.15
CA LEU A 144 -8.94 -1.72 11.42
C LEU A 144 -9.69 -2.18 10.17
N ALA A 145 -9.47 -1.53 9.02
CA ALA A 145 -10.06 -1.96 7.75
C ALA A 145 -9.62 -3.39 7.39
N ALA A 146 -8.34 -3.73 7.58
CA ALA A 146 -7.82 -5.07 7.34
C ALA A 146 -8.42 -6.11 8.30
N LEU A 147 -8.53 -5.78 9.59
CA LEU A 147 -9.14 -6.67 10.59
C LEU A 147 -10.63 -6.92 10.31
N LEU A 148 -11.38 -5.87 9.98
CA LEU A 148 -12.79 -5.99 9.60
C LEU A 148 -12.94 -6.85 8.35
N TRP A 149 -12.10 -6.64 7.35
CA TRP A 149 -12.12 -7.45 6.14
C TRP A 149 -11.86 -8.94 6.42
N MET A 150 -10.88 -9.25 7.26
CA MET A 150 -10.60 -10.65 7.65
C MET A 150 -11.79 -11.30 8.38
N ARG A 151 -12.57 -10.52 9.14
CA ARG A 151 -13.73 -11.01 9.87
C ARG A 151 -14.97 -11.22 9.01
N VAL A 152 -15.19 -10.35 8.01
CA VAL A 152 -16.45 -10.24 7.26
C VAL A 152 -16.35 -10.89 5.88
N SER A 153 -15.18 -10.86 5.22
CA SER A 153 -15.05 -11.40 3.86
C SER A 153 -14.86 -12.91 3.84
N PRO A 154 -15.47 -13.63 2.88
CA PRO A 154 -15.25 -15.07 2.72
C PRO A 154 -13.77 -15.44 2.56
N ALA A 155 -13.01 -14.62 1.81
CA ALA A 155 -11.57 -14.82 1.61
C ALA A 155 -10.78 -14.60 2.92
N GLY A 156 -11.17 -13.63 3.75
CA GLY A 156 -10.57 -13.40 5.06
C GLY A 156 -10.84 -14.58 6.01
N GLN A 157 -12.07 -15.06 6.04
CA GLN A 157 -12.45 -16.22 6.86
C GLN A 157 -11.72 -17.50 6.44
N ALA A 158 -11.55 -17.73 5.13
CA ALA A 158 -10.79 -18.87 4.63
C ALA A 158 -9.32 -18.81 5.07
N THR A 159 -8.71 -17.63 5.12
CA THR A 159 -7.33 -17.44 5.59
C THR A 159 -7.21 -17.77 7.09
N VAL A 160 -8.14 -17.29 7.91
CA VAL A 160 -8.18 -17.57 9.36
C VAL A 160 -8.38 -19.07 9.61
N SER A 161 -9.25 -19.73 8.86
CA SER A 161 -9.50 -21.16 9.01
C SER A 161 -8.29 -22.01 8.62
N ALA A 162 -7.57 -21.61 7.57
CA ALA A 162 -6.37 -22.31 7.13
C ALA A 162 -5.23 -22.25 8.17
N THR A 163 -5.05 -21.11 8.84
CA THR A 163 -4.07 -20.97 9.92
C THR A 163 -4.45 -21.82 11.15
N ALA A 164 -5.73 -21.86 11.52
CA ALA A 164 -6.21 -22.67 12.63
C ALA A 164 -6.01 -24.18 12.40
N VAL A 165 -6.19 -24.65 11.15
CA VAL A 165 -5.93 -26.06 10.78
C VAL A 165 -4.43 -26.38 10.81
N GLY A 166 -3.57 -25.43 10.35
CA GLY A 166 -2.11 -25.59 10.41
C GLY A 166 -1.60 -25.74 11.84
N ASP A 167 -2.10 -24.93 12.78
CA ASP A 167 -1.74 -24.99 14.19
C ASP A 167 -2.23 -26.30 14.86
N ALA A 168 -3.40 -26.79 14.47
CA ALA A 168 -3.93 -28.07 14.97
C ALA A 168 -3.14 -29.29 14.45
N ALA A 169 -2.57 -29.21 13.25
CA ALA A 169 -1.74 -30.28 12.65
C ALA A 169 -0.29 -30.25 13.19
N ALA A 170 0.17 -29.16 13.77
CA ALA A 170 1.48 -28.99 14.40
C ALA A 170 1.48 -29.30 15.91
N GLY A 171 0.48 -30.02 16.42
CA GLY A 171 0.31 -30.41 17.83
C GLY A 171 1.52 -31.13 18.45
N PRO A 172 1.60 -31.19 19.78
CA PRO A 172 2.81 -31.34 20.56
C PRO A 172 3.60 -32.62 20.32
#